data_a06729f91b6b10c8dd928f01448ed49b
#
_entry.id   a06729f91b6b10c8dd928f01448ed49b
#
_cell.length_a   1.000
_cell.length_b   1.000
_cell.length_c   1.000
_cell.angle_alpha   90.00
_cell.angle_beta   90.00
_cell.angle_gamma   90.00
#
_symmetry.space_group_name_H-M   'P 1'
#
loop_
_entity.id
_entity.type
_entity.pdbx_description
1 polymer ?
#
loop_
_entity_poly.entity_id
_entity_poly.type
_entity_poly.pdbx_seq_one_letter_code
_entity_poly.pdbx_strand_id
1 'polypeptide(L)'
;MNAPWKPGSVNGREPFAAFVCDDDTLEILRPVAEEMGWSVDKCNKGGLRNAVQTLSVSASPNILLVDLSESGDPLNDINSLAEVCEPGTVVVAMGQVNDVRLYRDLIVSGLQDYLLKPFSPEQLRDVLSQAQAVINAPKSEDSQAEKPHISTAVIGTRGGVGASTIATSLAWLLSHDRDRLTALLDLDVHFGTGALSLDLEPGRGLTDAIDNPSRIDGLFIERAMIKANDKLSLLSAEAPINSPIMTDGSAFFQLQEEFRAAFDCTVIDLPRDMLINYPHLLGDVNATIIVTELTLASARDCIRLLSWLKSHAAQSKVYVVANKVQTSNLEIGRQDFESSIERKIDIMVPYDPRTAAQSAKLGQALVEAGKSSKASAKIIELTNLVLGSVSGGEDADQAGDKKSFMDKFGEFKSFLPSKKAKEDAAKV
;
A
#
# COMPACT_ATOMS: atom_id res chain seq x y z
N MET A 1 40.22 1.97 15.29
CA MET A 1 39.90 1.55 13.90
C MET A 1 38.75 0.57 14.00
N ASN A 2 37.54 1.05 13.88
CA ASN A 2 36.34 0.21 13.95
C ASN A 2 35.96 -0.17 12.51
N ALA A 3 36.03 -1.47 12.22
CA ALA A 3 35.55 -2.00 10.95
C ALA A 3 34.01 -1.86 10.88
N PRO A 4 33.43 -1.42 9.76
CA PRO A 4 32.00 -1.31 9.63
C PRO A 4 31.39 -2.72 9.61
N TRP A 5 30.41 -2.94 10.49
CA TRP A 5 29.60 -4.15 10.56
C TRP A 5 28.86 -4.34 9.23
N LYS A 6 29.10 -5.48 8.57
CA LYS A 6 28.30 -5.87 7.39
C LYS A 6 27.11 -6.66 7.87
N PRO A 7 25.87 -6.36 7.43
CA PRO A 7 24.71 -7.19 7.76
C PRO A 7 24.99 -8.61 7.26
N GLY A 8 24.95 -9.57 8.20
CA GLY A 8 25.19 -10.98 7.92
C GLY A 8 24.16 -11.52 6.94
N SER A 9 24.61 -12.34 6.01
CA SER A 9 23.77 -13.11 5.10
C SER A 9 22.76 -13.96 5.90
N VAL A 10 21.55 -14.08 5.41
CA VAL A 10 20.40 -14.85 5.96
C VAL A 10 20.71 -16.35 6.20
N ASN A 11 21.90 -16.83 5.84
CA ASN A 11 22.36 -18.23 5.96
C ASN A 11 23.05 -18.59 7.29
N GLY A 12 22.92 -17.78 8.37
CA GLY A 12 23.62 -18.04 9.63
C GLY A 12 22.71 -18.17 10.87
N ARG A 13 21.37 -18.17 10.71
CA ARG A 13 20.44 -18.31 11.84
C ARG A 13 20.26 -19.79 12.20
N GLU A 14 20.12 -20.06 13.51
CA GLU A 14 19.71 -21.38 13.99
C GLU A 14 18.34 -21.74 13.39
N PRO A 15 18.15 -22.99 12.91
CA PRO A 15 16.89 -23.37 12.31
C PRO A 15 15.73 -23.39 13.32
N PHE A 16 16.02 -23.71 14.60
CA PHE A 16 15.03 -23.88 15.65
C PHE A 16 15.59 -23.55 17.03
N ALA A 17 14.76 -22.99 17.90
CA ALA A 17 14.97 -22.95 19.35
C ALA A 17 13.63 -23.03 20.07
N ALA A 18 13.65 -23.63 21.26
CA ALA A 18 12.47 -23.77 22.10
C ALA A 18 12.78 -23.39 23.55
N PHE A 19 11.78 -22.78 24.21
CA PHE A 19 11.81 -22.40 25.61
C PHE A 19 10.52 -22.89 26.29
N VAL A 20 10.63 -23.95 27.10
CA VAL A 20 9.51 -24.63 27.74
C VAL A 20 9.56 -24.51 29.26
N CYS A 21 8.40 -24.62 29.91
CA CYS A 21 8.32 -24.46 31.38
C CYS A 21 8.56 -25.76 32.15
N ASP A 22 8.19 -26.92 31.60
CA ASP A 22 8.17 -28.20 32.31
C ASP A 22 8.97 -29.31 31.60
N ASP A 23 9.33 -30.36 32.37
CA ASP A 23 10.10 -31.50 31.88
C ASP A 23 9.27 -32.42 30.97
N ASP A 24 7.99 -32.58 31.24
CA ASP A 24 7.10 -33.42 30.44
C ASP A 24 7.02 -32.90 28.99
N THR A 25 6.94 -31.58 28.83
CA THR A 25 7.01 -30.94 27.51
C THR A 25 8.36 -31.15 26.84
N LEU A 26 9.49 -31.10 27.59
CA LEU A 26 10.82 -31.39 27.04
C LEU A 26 10.98 -32.82 26.56
N GLU A 27 10.42 -33.80 27.29
CA GLU A 27 10.48 -35.21 26.91
C GLU A 27 9.74 -35.49 25.61
N ILE A 28 8.65 -34.76 25.33
CA ILE A 28 7.91 -34.85 24.06
C ILE A 28 8.65 -34.08 22.94
N LEU A 29 9.20 -32.92 23.25
CA LEU A 29 9.79 -32.01 22.28
C LEU A 29 11.11 -32.53 21.69
N ARG A 30 12.00 -33.07 22.53
CA ARG A 30 13.35 -33.51 22.11
C ARG A 30 13.34 -34.55 20.97
N PRO A 31 12.55 -35.64 21.08
CA PRO A 31 12.46 -36.62 20.00
C PRO A 31 11.92 -35.99 18.70
N VAL A 32 10.90 -35.11 18.78
CA VAL A 32 10.32 -34.43 17.60
C VAL A 32 11.34 -33.49 16.97
N ALA A 33 12.11 -32.74 17.76
CA ALA A 33 13.19 -31.88 17.24
C ALA A 33 14.27 -32.69 16.52
N GLU A 34 14.67 -33.85 17.08
CA GLU A 34 15.65 -34.74 16.46
C GLU A 34 15.14 -35.35 15.15
N GLU A 35 13.87 -35.79 15.10
CA GLU A 35 13.23 -36.27 13.86
C GLU A 35 13.21 -35.21 12.75
N MET A 36 13.05 -33.93 13.12
CA MET A 36 13.05 -32.79 12.19
C MET A 36 14.48 -32.35 11.81
N GLY A 37 15.51 -32.98 12.35
CA GLY A 37 16.93 -32.68 12.08
C GLY A 37 17.45 -31.45 12.79
N TRP A 38 16.81 -31.03 13.89
CA TRP A 38 17.19 -29.88 14.71
C TRP A 38 18.04 -30.32 15.92
N SER A 39 18.87 -29.39 16.42
CA SER A 39 19.69 -29.67 17.60
C SER A 39 18.84 -29.72 18.87
N VAL A 40 18.91 -30.81 19.59
CA VAL A 40 18.26 -31.03 20.89
C VAL A 40 18.75 -30.02 21.95
N ASP A 41 20.02 -29.55 21.83
CA ASP A 41 20.61 -28.56 22.72
C ASP A 41 19.92 -27.19 22.68
N LYS A 42 19.07 -26.96 21.66
CA LYS A 42 18.29 -25.73 21.52
C LYS A 42 16.91 -25.83 22.20
N CYS A 43 16.60 -26.95 22.83
CA CYS A 43 15.41 -27.12 23.66
C CYS A 43 15.74 -26.72 25.11
N ASN A 44 15.42 -25.48 25.49
CA ASN A 44 15.77 -24.88 26.76
C ASN A 44 14.59 -24.87 27.74
N LYS A 45 14.89 -24.90 29.06
CA LYS A 45 13.93 -24.59 30.11
C LYS A 45 13.85 -23.09 30.39
N GLY A 46 12.72 -22.64 30.93
CA GLY A 46 12.54 -21.29 31.45
C GLY A 46 11.47 -20.46 30.71
N GLY A 47 10.71 -21.07 29.83
CA GLY A 47 9.53 -20.45 29.18
C GLY A 47 9.82 -19.13 28.48
N LEU A 48 8.79 -18.30 28.37
CA LEU A 48 8.86 -17.04 27.65
C LEU A 48 9.89 -16.06 28.20
N ARG A 49 10.04 -15.97 29.53
CA ARG A 49 11.00 -15.03 30.15
C ARG A 49 12.43 -15.33 29.76
N ASN A 50 12.79 -16.61 29.72
CA ASN A 50 14.12 -17.03 29.29
C ASN A 50 14.31 -16.79 27.79
N ALA A 51 13.27 -16.98 26.97
CA ALA A 51 13.28 -16.64 25.55
C ALA A 51 13.63 -15.16 25.33
N VAL A 52 12.90 -14.23 25.96
CA VAL A 52 13.15 -12.79 25.87
C VAL A 52 14.58 -12.44 26.32
N GLN A 53 15.03 -12.98 27.46
CA GLN A 53 16.38 -12.71 27.96
C GLN A 53 17.49 -13.23 27.02
N THR A 54 17.31 -14.40 26.45
CA THR A 54 18.28 -15.01 25.54
C THR A 54 18.32 -14.26 24.19
N LEU A 55 17.15 -13.95 23.62
CA LEU A 55 17.05 -13.29 22.31
C LEU A 55 17.41 -11.79 22.36
N SER A 56 17.41 -11.17 23.53
CA SER A 56 17.92 -9.81 23.70
C SER A 56 19.44 -9.68 23.46
N VAL A 57 20.18 -10.77 23.53
CA VAL A 57 21.66 -10.80 23.38
C VAL A 57 22.16 -11.77 22.30
N SER A 58 21.28 -12.55 21.67
CA SER A 58 21.61 -13.53 20.62
C SER A 58 20.70 -13.38 19.42
N ALA A 59 21.16 -13.84 18.24
CA ALA A 59 20.35 -13.85 17.04
C ALA A 59 19.11 -14.74 17.20
N SER A 60 17.98 -14.32 16.64
CA SER A 60 16.75 -15.09 16.66
C SER A 60 16.82 -16.31 15.74
N PRO A 61 16.23 -17.46 16.14
CA PRO A 61 16.13 -18.65 15.27
C PRO A 61 15.12 -18.41 14.13
N ASN A 62 15.10 -19.32 13.17
CA ASN A 62 14.09 -19.29 12.12
C ASN A 62 12.70 -19.69 12.68
N ILE A 63 12.65 -20.73 13.52
CA ILE A 63 11.44 -21.16 14.25
C ILE A 63 11.71 -21.02 15.74
N LEU A 64 10.81 -20.34 16.44
CA LEU A 64 10.85 -20.17 17.88
C LEU A 64 9.59 -20.78 18.51
N LEU A 65 9.77 -21.76 19.41
CA LEU A 65 8.70 -22.34 20.19
C LEU A 65 8.76 -21.83 21.63
N VAL A 66 7.70 -21.19 22.11
CA VAL A 66 7.65 -20.60 23.46
C VAL A 66 6.48 -21.11 24.28
N ASP A 67 6.74 -21.35 25.56
CA ASP A 67 5.74 -21.81 26.51
C ASP A 67 5.22 -20.65 27.36
N LEU A 68 3.92 -20.41 27.29
CA LEU A 68 3.19 -19.37 28.01
C LEU A 68 2.54 -19.87 29.30
N SER A 69 2.79 -21.12 29.74
CA SER A 69 2.10 -21.72 30.88
C SER A 69 2.34 -20.95 32.19
N GLU A 70 3.46 -20.26 32.34
CA GLU A 70 3.81 -19.44 33.51
C GLU A 70 3.55 -17.93 33.29
N SER A 71 2.97 -17.54 32.16
CA SER A 71 2.64 -16.15 31.86
C SER A 71 1.37 -15.72 32.60
N GLY A 72 1.45 -14.59 33.30
CA GLY A 72 0.29 -13.95 33.94
C GLY A 72 -0.52 -13.08 32.97
N ASP A 73 0.12 -12.59 31.90
CA ASP A 73 -0.49 -11.79 30.82
C ASP A 73 0.13 -12.19 29.47
N PRO A 74 -0.38 -13.25 28.83
CA PRO A 74 0.19 -13.81 27.60
C PRO A 74 0.34 -12.81 26.46
N LEU A 75 -0.61 -11.88 26.31
CA LEU A 75 -0.59 -10.89 25.21
C LEU A 75 0.52 -9.87 25.41
N ASN A 76 0.65 -9.32 26.61
CA ASN A 76 1.71 -8.35 26.91
C ASN A 76 3.10 -9.00 26.87
N ASP A 77 3.21 -10.23 27.31
CA ASP A 77 4.45 -10.98 27.31
C ASP A 77 4.90 -11.34 25.86
N ILE A 78 3.96 -11.67 24.96
CA ILE A 78 4.25 -11.89 23.52
C ILE A 78 4.67 -10.59 22.83
N ASN A 79 4.07 -9.45 23.16
CA ASN A 79 4.52 -8.15 22.64
C ASN A 79 5.97 -7.86 23.04
N SER A 80 6.33 -8.16 24.28
CA SER A 80 7.72 -8.02 24.77
C SER A 80 8.69 -8.97 24.04
N LEU A 81 8.23 -10.18 23.66
CA LEU A 81 9.00 -11.09 22.82
C LEU A 81 9.19 -10.55 21.40
N ALA A 82 8.15 -9.95 20.82
CA ALA A 82 8.21 -9.36 19.49
C ALA A 82 9.22 -8.21 19.37
N GLU A 83 9.44 -7.44 20.45
CA GLU A 83 10.44 -6.37 20.48
C GLU A 83 11.89 -6.87 20.38
N VAL A 84 12.16 -8.10 20.80
CA VAL A 84 13.51 -8.69 20.79
C VAL A 84 13.73 -9.69 19.65
N CYS A 85 12.67 -10.14 18.99
CA CYS A 85 12.74 -11.04 17.86
C CYS A 85 13.13 -10.30 16.57
N GLU A 86 14.03 -10.91 15.81
CA GLU A 86 14.36 -10.39 14.48
C GLU A 86 13.24 -10.68 13.47
N PRO A 87 12.97 -9.77 12.51
CA PRO A 87 12.00 -10.00 11.45
C PRO A 87 12.24 -11.31 10.69
N GLY A 88 11.16 -12.06 10.40
CA GLY A 88 11.21 -13.35 9.72
C GLY A 88 11.38 -14.57 10.62
N THR A 89 11.36 -14.40 11.96
CA THR A 89 11.23 -15.51 12.91
C THR A 89 9.77 -15.96 12.96
N VAL A 90 9.52 -17.25 12.74
CA VAL A 90 8.20 -17.86 12.89
C VAL A 90 8.03 -18.29 14.34
N VAL A 91 7.07 -17.69 15.05
CA VAL A 91 6.83 -17.95 16.47
C VAL A 91 5.62 -18.85 16.63
N VAL A 92 5.79 -19.96 17.34
CA VAL A 92 4.73 -20.86 17.78
C VAL A 92 4.68 -20.80 19.32
N ALA A 93 3.49 -20.59 19.88
CA ALA A 93 3.32 -20.63 21.33
C ALA A 93 2.66 -21.93 21.78
N MET A 94 2.85 -22.27 23.05
CA MET A 94 2.10 -23.31 23.74
C MET A 94 1.67 -22.84 25.11
N GLY A 95 0.61 -23.41 25.67
CA GLY A 95 0.13 -23.07 27.00
C GLY A 95 -1.03 -23.93 27.49
N GLN A 96 -1.55 -23.62 28.67
CA GLN A 96 -2.62 -24.37 29.33
C GLN A 96 -3.99 -23.70 29.24
N VAL A 97 -4.05 -22.47 28.75
CA VAL A 97 -5.29 -21.69 28.71
C VAL A 97 -6.07 -22.03 27.45
N ASN A 98 -7.24 -22.67 27.64
CA ASN A 98 -8.17 -22.99 26.56
C ASN A 98 -9.21 -21.87 26.42
N ASP A 99 -8.84 -20.78 25.76
CA ASP A 99 -9.71 -19.63 25.48
C ASP A 99 -9.59 -19.22 24.02
N VAL A 100 -10.72 -19.28 23.30
CA VAL A 100 -10.81 -18.93 21.88
C VAL A 100 -10.45 -17.46 21.62
N ARG A 101 -10.73 -16.58 22.58
CA ARG A 101 -10.37 -15.15 22.44
C ARG A 101 -8.85 -14.98 22.53
N LEU A 102 -8.25 -15.58 23.57
CA LEU A 102 -6.79 -15.57 23.72
C LEU A 102 -6.11 -16.15 22.46
N TYR A 103 -6.60 -17.28 21.94
CA TYR A 103 -6.08 -17.87 20.70
C TYR A 103 -6.10 -16.85 19.54
N ARG A 104 -7.24 -16.22 19.29
CA ARG A 104 -7.38 -15.23 18.21
C ARG A 104 -6.46 -14.03 18.41
N ASP A 105 -6.40 -13.51 19.62
CA ASP A 105 -5.58 -12.33 19.94
C ASP A 105 -4.09 -12.65 19.75
N LEU A 106 -3.64 -13.86 20.11
CA LEU A 106 -2.27 -14.32 19.88
C LEU A 106 -1.95 -14.45 18.39
N ILE A 107 -2.85 -15.01 17.58
CA ILE A 107 -2.66 -15.10 16.12
C ILE A 107 -2.61 -13.70 15.48
N VAL A 108 -3.50 -12.79 15.88
CA VAL A 108 -3.48 -11.39 15.43
C VAL A 108 -2.18 -10.67 15.82
N SER A 109 -1.58 -11.04 16.96
CA SER A 109 -0.27 -10.51 17.40
C SER A 109 0.92 -11.08 16.60
N GLY A 110 0.67 -11.92 15.57
CA GLY A 110 1.70 -12.43 14.65
C GLY A 110 2.27 -13.81 14.99
N LEU A 111 1.66 -14.55 15.92
CA LEU A 111 2.02 -15.95 16.12
C LEU A 111 1.51 -16.83 14.97
N GLN A 112 2.32 -17.83 14.61
CA GLN A 112 1.95 -18.81 13.60
C GLN A 112 0.86 -19.76 14.10
N ASP A 113 0.95 -20.20 15.36
CA ASP A 113 -0.03 -21.08 15.99
C ASP A 113 0.12 -21.08 17.52
N TYR A 114 -0.91 -21.58 18.21
CA TYR A 114 -0.91 -21.79 19.67
C TYR A 114 -1.35 -23.22 20.00
N LEU A 115 -0.44 -24.00 20.60
CA LEU A 115 -0.66 -25.41 20.95
C LEU A 115 -1.11 -25.56 22.39
N LEU A 116 -2.31 -26.10 22.58
CA LEU A 116 -2.88 -26.31 23.93
C LEU A 116 -2.29 -27.56 24.59
N LYS A 117 -1.78 -27.44 25.82
CA LYS A 117 -1.34 -28.55 26.66
C LYS A 117 -2.51 -29.26 27.34
N PRO A 118 -2.48 -30.60 27.50
CA PRO A 118 -1.48 -31.55 27.01
C PRO A 118 -1.67 -31.85 25.52
N PHE A 119 -0.58 -32.04 24.78
CA PHE A 119 -0.60 -32.38 23.36
C PHE A 119 0.20 -33.65 23.08
N SER A 120 -0.09 -34.31 21.97
CA SER A 120 0.63 -35.49 21.52
C SER A 120 1.89 -35.10 20.69
N PRO A 121 2.89 -36.00 20.59
CA PRO A 121 4.03 -35.79 19.70
C PRO A 121 3.63 -35.53 18.23
N GLU A 122 2.51 -36.13 17.79
CA GLU A 122 1.99 -35.95 16.43
C GLU A 122 1.47 -34.53 16.22
N GLN A 123 0.71 -33.99 17.16
CA GLN A 123 0.21 -32.61 17.10
C GLN A 123 1.35 -31.59 17.09
N LEU A 124 2.37 -31.82 17.93
CA LEU A 124 3.57 -30.97 17.95
C LEU A 124 4.31 -31.02 16.61
N ARG A 125 4.48 -32.21 16.03
CA ARG A 125 5.12 -32.41 14.72
C ARG A 125 4.36 -31.68 13.61
N ASP A 126 3.02 -31.78 13.60
CA ASP A 126 2.19 -31.14 12.59
C ASP A 126 2.35 -29.61 12.62
N VAL A 127 2.27 -29.00 13.79
CA VAL A 127 2.43 -27.57 13.98
C VAL A 127 3.84 -27.09 13.58
N LEU A 128 4.88 -27.81 14.00
CA LEU A 128 6.27 -27.47 13.65
C LEU A 128 6.54 -27.70 12.16
N SER A 129 5.93 -28.73 11.53
CA SER A 129 6.02 -28.95 10.07
C SER A 129 5.35 -27.83 9.29
N GLN A 130 4.21 -27.32 9.77
CA GLN A 130 3.56 -26.15 9.17
C GLN A 130 4.44 -24.90 9.31
N ALA A 131 5.03 -24.65 10.48
CA ALA A 131 5.98 -23.57 10.69
C ALA A 131 7.22 -23.68 9.76
N GLN A 132 7.73 -24.89 9.58
CA GLN A 132 8.84 -25.15 8.65
C GLN A 132 8.43 -24.97 7.19
N ALA A 133 7.19 -25.34 6.83
CA ALA A 133 6.67 -25.11 5.48
C ALA A 133 6.55 -23.61 5.14
N VAL A 134 6.21 -22.76 6.12
CA VAL A 134 6.21 -21.30 5.96
C VAL A 134 7.62 -20.77 5.65
N ILE A 135 8.65 -21.31 6.30
CA ILE A 135 10.05 -20.90 6.07
C ILE A 135 10.59 -21.47 4.76
N ASN A 136 10.26 -22.76 4.47
CA ASN A 136 10.72 -23.47 3.29
C ASN A 136 9.81 -23.27 2.08
N ALA A 137 8.64 -22.63 2.25
CA ALA A 137 7.87 -22.17 1.11
C ALA A 137 8.87 -21.48 0.19
N PRO A 138 9.02 -21.92 -1.08
CA PRO A 138 9.90 -21.21 -1.99
C PRO A 138 9.44 -19.77 -1.85
N LYS A 139 10.33 -18.90 -1.34
CA LYS A 139 10.21 -17.49 -1.64
C LYS A 139 10.24 -17.53 -3.15
N SER A 140 9.05 -17.59 -3.76
CA SER A 140 8.92 -17.31 -5.17
C SER A 140 9.74 -16.04 -5.32
N GLU A 141 10.65 -16.00 -6.29
CA GLU A 141 11.33 -14.76 -6.67
C GLU A 141 10.28 -13.70 -7.06
N ASP A 142 8.99 -14.07 -7.04
CA ASP A 142 7.75 -13.32 -6.96
C ASP A 142 7.20 -13.09 -5.53
N SER A 143 7.87 -13.48 -4.44
CA SER A 143 7.70 -12.78 -3.17
C SER A 143 8.40 -11.43 -3.36
N GLN A 144 7.73 -10.58 -4.12
CA GLN A 144 7.82 -9.14 -4.06
C GLN A 144 7.94 -8.84 -2.56
N ALA A 145 9.07 -8.27 -2.15
CA ALA A 145 9.22 -7.64 -0.85
C ALA A 145 7.86 -6.97 -0.59
N GLU A 146 7.20 -7.31 0.52
CA GLU A 146 5.84 -6.86 0.82
C GLU A 146 5.78 -5.41 0.43
N LYS A 147 5.13 -5.13 -0.72
CA LYS A 147 5.07 -3.78 -1.25
C LYS A 147 4.27 -3.03 -0.22
N PRO A 148 4.83 -2.04 0.47
CA PRO A 148 4.08 -1.36 1.51
C PRO A 148 2.77 -0.87 0.90
N HIS A 149 1.68 -1.06 1.63
CA HIS A 149 0.37 -0.58 1.21
C HIS A 149 0.43 0.92 0.96
N ILE A 150 -0.13 1.37 -0.16
CA ILE A 150 -0.17 2.78 -0.54
C ILE A 150 -1.62 3.25 -0.59
N SER A 151 -1.99 4.10 0.35
CA SER A 151 -3.28 4.79 0.35
C SER A 151 -3.16 6.18 -0.26
N THR A 152 -4.00 6.49 -1.25
CA THR A 152 -3.99 7.77 -1.98
C THR A 152 -5.40 8.33 -2.07
N ALA A 153 -5.61 9.54 -1.57
CA ALA A 153 -6.88 10.27 -1.73
C ALA A 153 -6.79 11.25 -2.91
N VAL A 154 -7.84 11.32 -3.70
CA VAL A 154 -8.00 12.27 -4.81
C VAL A 154 -9.17 13.18 -4.52
N ILE A 155 -8.94 14.49 -4.46
CA ILE A 155 -9.91 15.50 -4.06
C ILE A 155 -9.98 16.59 -5.13
N GLY A 156 -11.17 16.88 -5.63
CA GLY A 156 -11.38 18.00 -6.55
C GLY A 156 -11.54 19.34 -5.81
N THR A 157 -10.87 20.41 -6.25
CA THR A 157 -11.14 21.76 -5.75
C THR A 157 -12.58 22.18 -5.99
N ARG A 158 -13.19 21.70 -7.09
CA ARG A 158 -14.58 21.96 -7.48
C ARG A 158 -15.18 20.74 -8.17
N GLY A 159 -16.50 20.71 -8.29
CA GLY A 159 -17.18 19.75 -9.16
C GLY A 159 -16.76 19.94 -10.62
N GLY A 160 -16.57 18.84 -11.33
CA GLY A 160 -16.21 18.83 -12.76
C GLY A 160 -14.74 19.05 -13.09
N VAL A 161 -13.84 19.27 -12.11
CA VAL A 161 -12.39 19.42 -12.38
C VAL A 161 -11.71 18.14 -12.84
N GLY A 162 -12.38 16.97 -12.75
CA GLY A 162 -11.91 15.69 -13.21
C GLY A 162 -11.20 14.86 -12.14
N ALA A 163 -11.55 15.04 -10.87
CA ALA A 163 -10.99 14.26 -9.75
C ALA A 163 -11.25 12.76 -9.94
N SER A 164 -12.49 12.34 -10.19
CA SER A 164 -12.87 10.95 -10.43
C SER A 164 -12.16 10.34 -11.66
N THR A 165 -11.95 11.12 -12.72
CA THR A 165 -11.18 10.68 -13.90
C THR A 165 -9.71 10.41 -13.54
N ILE A 166 -9.10 11.26 -12.70
CA ILE A 166 -7.74 11.06 -12.21
C ILE A 166 -7.68 9.85 -11.26
N ALA A 167 -8.64 9.72 -10.33
CA ALA A 167 -8.71 8.60 -9.39
C ALA A 167 -8.84 7.25 -10.13
N THR A 168 -9.77 7.14 -11.06
CA THR A 168 -10.00 5.94 -11.87
C THR A 168 -8.78 5.59 -12.73
N SER A 169 -8.15 6.61 -13.35
CA SER A 169 -6.95 6.42 -14.17
C SER A 169 -5.75 6.00 -13.33
N LEU A 170 -5.59 6.56 -12.13
CA LEU A 170 -4.54 6.18 -11.18
C LEU A 170 -4.71 4.72 -10.74
N ALA A 171 -5.91 4.33 -10.32
CA ALA A 171 -6.23 2.97 -9.92
C ALA A 171 -5.97 1.96 -11.05
N TRP A 172 -6.36 2.31 -12.28
CA TRP A 172 -6.10 1.49 -13.47
C TRP A 172 -4.59 1.32 -13.73
N LEU A 173 -3.78 2.39 -13.65
CA LEU A 173 -2.33 2.32 -13.84
C LEU A 173 -1.62 1.51 -12.75
N LEU A 174 -2.06 1.65 -11.49
CA LEU A 174 -1.50 0.88 -10.38
C LEU A 174 -1.76 -0.62 -10.56
N SER A 175 -2.95 -0.99 -11.00
CA SER A 175 -3.32 -2.39 -11.21
C SER A 175 -2.73 -2.99 -12.48
N HIS A 176 -2.84 -2.29 -13.61
CA HIS A 176 -2.46 -2.82 -14.93
C HIS A 176 -0.97 -2.66 -15.22
N ASP A 177 -0.41 -1.44 -15.02
CA ASP A 177 0.97 -1.14 -15.42
C ASP A 177 1.99 -1.42 -14.31
N ARG A 178 1.56 -1.35 -13.04
CA ARG A 178 2.43 -1.56 -11.87
C ARG A 178 2.22 -2.91 -11.20
N ASP A 179 1.30 -3.70 -11.70
CA ASP A 179 1.02 -5.06 -11.24
C ASP A 179 0.73 -5.13 -9.72
N ARG A 180 -0.04 -4.14 -9.20
CA ARG A 180 -0.44 -4.04 -7.80
C ARG A 180 -1.90 -4.37 -7.62
N LEU A 181 -2.21 -5.19 -6.63
CA LEU A 181 -3.60 -5.42 -6.23
C LEU A 181 -4.18 -4.11 -5.68
N THR A 182 -5.15 -3.53 -6.39
CA THR A 182 -5.62 -2.16 -6.15
C THR A 182 -7.11 -2.12 -5.85
N ALA A 183 -7.49 -1.41 -4.77
CA ALA A 183 -8.86 -1.03 -4.47
C ALA A 183 -9.11 0.41 -4.93
N LEU A 184 -10.20 0.66 -5.63
CA LEU A 184 -10.77 1.99 -5.86
C LEU A 184 -11.99 2.14 -4.95
N LEU A 185 -11.97 3.16 -4.08
CA LEU A 185 -13.08 3.50 -3.20
C LEU A 185 -13.71 4.80 -3.68
N ASP A 186 -14.91 4.71 -4.25
CA ASP A 186 -15.71 5.88 -4.66
C ASP A 186 -16.66 6.26 -3.52
N LEU A 187 -16.34 7.34 -2.81
CA LEU A 187 -17.10 7.79 -1.65
C LEU A 187 -18.31 8.68 -1.99
N ASP A 188 -18.53 8.99 -3.26
CA ASP A 188 -19.74 9.71 -3.67
C ASP A 188 -20.90 8.73 -3.90
N VAL A 189 -21.59 8.37 -2.82
CA VAL A 189 -22.69 7.39 -2.86
C VAL A 189 -23.93 7.83 -3.64
N HIS A 190 -24.06 9.10 -3.99
CA HIS A 190 -25.23 9.62 -4.70
C HIS A 190 -24.95 9.93 -6.19
N PHE A 191 -23.75 10.38 -6.49
CA PHE A 191 -23.37 10.85 -7.83
C PHE A 191 -22.02 10.29 -8.29
N GLY A 192 -21.51 9.26 -7.60
CA GLY A 192 -20.27 8.59 -7.94
C GLY A 192 -20.30 8.04 -9.36
N THR A 193 -19.19 8.20 -10.07
CA THR A 193 -19.03 7.76 -11.46
C THR A 193 -17.93 6.73 -11.64
N GLY A 194 -17.33 6.25 -10.55
CA GLY A 194 -16.23 5.29 -10.57
C GLY A 194 -16.60 3.99 -11.30
N ALA A 195 -17.77 3.42 -11.00
CA ALA A 195 -18.28 2.23 -11.67
C ALA A 195 -18.52 2.47 -13.16
N LEU A 196 -19.25 3.52 -13.50
CA LEU A 196 -19.55 3.87 -14.89
C LEU A 196 -18.29 4.14 -15.72
N SER A 197 -17.25 4.71 -15.11
CA SER A 197 -15.97 4.99 -15.76
C SER A 197 -15.14 3.73 -16.07
N LEU A 198 -15.58 2.57 -15.58
CA LEU A 198 -14.94 1.27 -15.78
C LEU A 198 -15.90 0.24 -16.44
N ASP A 199 -17.01 0.71 -17.04
CA ASP A 199 -18.08 -0.13 -17.63
C ASP A 199 -18.65 -1.14 -16.62
N LEU A 200 -18.83 -0.70 -15.37
CA LEU A 200 -19.38 -1.51 -14.28
C LEU A 200 -20.70 -0.91 -13.79
N GLU A 201 -21.59 -1.78 -13.29
CA GLU A 201 -22.76 -1.34 -12.56
C GLU A 201 -22.38 -1.04 -11.10
N PRO A 202 -22.82 0.10 -10.51
CA PRO A 202 -22.57 0.39 -9.11
C PRO A 202 -23.25 -0.66 -8.22
N GLY A 203 -22.51 -1.15 -7.24
CA GLY A 203 -23.03 -2.09 -6.24
C GLY A 203 -23.75 -1.37 -5.09
N ARG A 204 -24.01 -2.12 -4.03
CA ARG A 204 -24.50 -1.62 -2.75
C ARG A 204 -23.48 -1.74 -1.63
N GLY A 205 -22.27 -2.20 -1.97
CA GLY A 205 -21.25 -2.54 -0.99
C GLY A 205 -20.92 -1.40 -0.04
N LEU A 206 -20.80 -0.16 -0.54
CA LEU A 206 -20.49 0.99 0.30
C LEU A 206 -21.66 1.38 1.22
N THR A 207 -22.90 1.37 0.74
CA THR A 207 -24.07 1.63 1.61
C THR A 207 -24.25 0.54 2.65
N ASP A 208 -24.07 -0.72 2.28
CA ASP A 208 -24.16 -1.86 3.20
C ASP A 208 -23.06 -1.79 4.30
N ALA A 209 -21.86 -1.31 3.96
CA ALA A 209 -20.77 -1.02 4.90
C ALA A 209 -21.14 0.11 5.88
N ILE A 210 -21.71 1.20 5.36
CA ILE A 210 -22.12 2.36 6.15
C ILE A 210 -23.23 1.99 7.12
N ASP A 211 -24.20 1.20 6.67
CA ASP A 211 -25.36 0.77 7.49
C ASP A 211 -24.95 -0.23 8.58
N ASN A 212 -23.89 -1.02 8.36
CA ASN A 212 -23.47 -2.08 9.27
C ASN A 212 -21.95 -2.16 9.46
N PRO A 213 -21.30 -1.18 10.10
CA PRO A 213 -19.84 -1.13 10.25
C PRO A 213 -19.24 -2.37 10.91
N SER A 214 -19.94 -2.96 11.90
CA SER A 214 -19.47 -4.14 12.63
C SER A 214 -19.43 -5.44 11.80
N ARG A 215 -19.92 -5.42 10.57
CA ARG A 215 -19.91 -6.57 9.64
C ARG A 215 -18.80 -6.47 8.59
N ILE A 216 -18.02 -5.38 8.63
CA ILE A 216 -16.92 -5.19 7.71
C ILE A 216 -15.78 -6.09 8.17
N ASP A 217 -15.49 -7.09 7.37
CA ASP A 217 -14.38 -8.05 7.50
C ASP A 217 -13.89 -8.45 6.11
N GLY A 218 -12.82 -9.25 6.02
CA GLY A 218 -12.27 -9.70 4.74
C GLY A 218 -13.29 -10.40 3.83
N LEU A 219 -14.24 -11.16 4.39
CA LEU A 219 -15.30 -11.82 3.63
C LEU A 219 -16.33 -10.82 3.11
N PHE A 220 -16.64 -9.80 3.89
CA PHE A 220 -17.47 -8.68 3.43
C PHE A 220 -16.81 -7.97 2.26
N ILE A 221 -15.53 -7.62 2.37
CA ILE A 221 -14.76 -6.97 1.30
C ILE A 221 -14.81 -7.81 0.02
N GLU A 222 -14.53 -9.11 0.10
CA GLU A 222 -14.56 -9.99 -1.07
C GLU A 222 -15.92 -9.99 -1.79
N ARG A 223 -17.03 -9.90 -1.04
CA ARG A 223 -18.39 -9.91 -1.60
C ARG A 223 -18.90 -8.55 -2.04
N ALA A 224 -18.44 -7.47 -1.38
CA ALA A 224 -18.92 -6.12 -1.62
C ALA A 224 -18.19 -5.45 -2.78
N MET A 225 -16.95 -5.86 -3.07
CA MET A 225 -16.13 -5.30 -4.13
C MET A 225 -16.57 -5.82 -5.51
N ILE A 226 -16.57 -4.91 -6.47
CA ILE A 226 -16.85 -5.21 -7.89
C ILE A 226 -15.51 -5.30 -8.61
N LYS A 227 -15.22 -6.43 -9.26
CA LYS A 227 -13.98 -6.63 -10.01
C LYS A 227 -14.04 -5.93 -11.36
N ALA A 228 -13.14 -4.99 -11.59
CA ALA A 228 -12.93 -4.38 -12.90
C ALA A 228 -11.96 -5.20 -13.78
N ASN A 229 -10.95 -5.81 -13.14
CA ASN A 229 -10.03 -6.78 -13.76
C ASN A 229 -9.41 -7.67 -12.64
N ASP A 230 -8.43 -8.50 -13.00
CA ASP A 230 -7.80 -9.44 -12.04
C ASP A 230 -7.14 -8.74 -10.84
N LYS A 231 -6.76 -7.46 -10.97
CA LYS A 231 -6.02 -6.70 -9.95
C LYS A 231 -6.68 -5.37 -9.55
N LEU A 232 -7.80 -4.99 -10.17
CA LEU A 232 -8.55 -3.80 -9.81
C LEU A 232 -9.96 -4.17 -9.36
N SER A 233 -10.28 -3.81 -8.13
CA SER A 233 -11.61 -3.93 -7.57
C SER A 233 -12.12 -2.57 -7.11
N LEU A 234 -13.43 -2.35 -7.24
CA LEU A 234 -14.11 -1.11 -6.90
C LEU A 234 -15.10 -1.33 -5.78
N LEU A 235 -15.10 -0.46 -4.77
CA LEU A 235 -16.20 -0.31 -3.82
C LEU A 235 -16.90 1.02 -4.08
N SER A 236 -18.18 0.95 -4.43
CA SER A 236 -19.04 2.10 -4.69
C SER A 236 -20.46 1.83 -4.25
N ALA A 237 -21.32 2.81 -4.36
CA ALA A 237 -22.76 2.64 -4.19
C ALA A 237 -23.52 3.61 -5.07
N GLU A 238 -24.81 3.34 -5.27
CA GLU A 238 -25.79 4.26 -5.82
C GLU A 238 -26.98 4.31 -4.87
N ALA A 239 -26.95 5.30 -3.96
CA ALA A 239 -28.02 5.52 -3.01
C ALA A 239 -29.10 6.43 -3.62
N PRO A 240 -30.40 6.26 -3.23
CA PRO A 240 -31.44 7.18 -3.60
C PRO A 240 -31.11 8.61 -3.13
N ILE A 241 -31.32 9.62 -3.98
CA ILE A 241 -30.96 11.03 -3.70
C ILE A 241 -31.60 11.56 -2.42
N ASN A 242 -32.76 11.05 -2.04
CA ASN A 242 -33.49 11.43 -0.83
C ASN A 242 -33.05 10.65 0.43
N SER A 243 -32.02 9.82 0.32
CA SER A 243 -31.51 9.00 1.43
C SER A 243 -30.18 9.59 1.92
N PRO A 244 -30.18 10.41 2.97
CA PRO A 244 -28.93 11.00 3.47
C PRO A 244 -28.03 9.92 4.07
N ILE A 245 -26.72 10.11 3.95
CA ILE A 245 -25.75 9.26 4.63
C ILE A 245 -25.80 9.57 6.13
N MET A 246 -26.19 8.60 6.93
CA MET A 246 -26.24 8.69 8.39
C MET A 246 -25.19 7.75 8.97
N THR A 247 -24.00 8.25 9.27
CA THR A 247 -22.89 7.47 9.84
C THR A 247 -22.07 8.32 10.79
N ASP A 248 -21.46 7.68 11.78
CA ASP A 248 -20.45 8.27 12.67
C ASP A 248 -19.02 8.20 12.08
N GLY A 249 -18.88 7.61 10.89
CA GLY A 249 -17.60 7.43 10.20
C GLY A 249 -16.84 6.14 10.55
N SER A 250 -17.33 5.34 11.49
CA SER A 250 -16.68 4.08 11.88
C SER A 250 -16.53 3.10 10.70
N ALA A 251 -17.51 3.07 9.79
CA ALA A 251 -17.45 2.26 8.57
C ALA A 251 -16.22 2.60 7.71
N PHE A 252 -15.90 3.87 7.56
CA PHE A 252 -14.77 4.29 6.73
C PHE A 252 -13.42 3.89 7.34
N PHE A 253 -13.30 3.93 8.67
CA PHE A 253 -12.12 3.45 9.37
C PHE A 253 -11.94 1.95 9.18
N GLN A 254 -13.00 1.16 9.39
CA GLN A 254 -12.99 -0.29 9.18
C GLN A 254 -12.63 -0.67 7.73
N LEU A 255 -13.20 0.02 6.75
CA LEU A 255 -12.88 -0.19 5.33
C LEU A 255 -11.40 0.08 5.04
N GLN A 256 -10.81 1.14 5.61
CA GLN A 256 -9.40 1.44 5.40
C GLN A 256 -8.48 0.38 5.99
N GLU A 257 -8.81 -0.15 7.18
CA GLU A 257 -8.05 -1.24 7.80
C GLU A 257 -8.13 -2.53 6.97
N GLU A 258 -9.34 -2.94 6.55
CA GLU A 258 -9.51 -4.12 5.71
C GLU A 258 -8.85 -3.98 4.33
N PHE A 259 -8.90 -2.78 3.73
CA PHE A 259 -8.22 -2.53 2.46
C PHE A 259 -6.70 -2.56 2.61
N ARG A 260 -6.16 -2.09 3.73
CA ARG A 260 -4.73 -2.18 4.02
C ARG A 260 -4.25 -3.63 4.10
N ALA A 261 -5.08 -4.51 4.65
CA ALA A 261 -4.77 -5.93 4.76
C ALA A 261 -4.93 -6.69 3.44
N ALA A 262 -5.89 -6.29 2.58
CA ALA A 262 -6.30 -7.05 1.40
C ALA A 262 -5.67 -6.57 0.08
N PHE A 263 -5.17 -5.32 0.00
CA PHE A 263 -4.70 -4.69 -1.23
C PHE A 263 -3.32 -4.06 -1.08
N ASP A 264 -2.54 -4.04 -2.17
CA ASP A 264 -1.26 -3.31 -2.23
C ASP A 264 -1.46 -1.79 -2.32
N CYS A 265 -2.59 -1.36 -2.92
CA CYS A 265 -2.91 0.05 -3.10
C CYS A 265 -4.39 0.31 -2.87
N THR A 266 -4.71 1.45 -2.23
CA THR A 266 -6.07 1.99 -2.16
C THR A 266 -6.09 3.39 -2.77
N VAL A 267 -6.95 3.61 -3.76
CA VAL A 267 -7.25 4.93 -4.31
C VAL A 267 -8.63 5.34 -3.85
N ILE A 268 -8.73 6.50 -3.19
CA ILE A 268 -9.98 7.03 -2.64
C ILE A 268 -10.40 8.22 -3.49
N ASP A 269 -11.50 8.11 -4.24
CA ASP A 269 -12.17 9.25 -4.84
C ASP A 269 -13.03 9.93 -3.77
N LEU A 270 -12.55 11.08 -3.29
CA LEU A 270 -13.04 11.72 -2.08
C LEU A 270 -13.76 13.04 -2.38
N PRO A 271 -15.09 13.06 -2.27
CA PRO A 271 -15.87 14.29 -2.34
C PRO A 271 -15.48 15.28 -1.24
N ARG A 272 -15.41 16.57 -1.56
CA ARG A 272 -14.95 17.63 -0.63
C ARG A 272 -15.77 17.74 0.64
N ASP A 273 -17.06 17.53 0.54
CA ASP A 273 -18.00 17.61 1.66
C ASP A 273 -17.75 16.51 2.70
N MET A 274 -17.20 15.37 2.28
CA MET A 274 -16.81 14.31 3.19
C MET A 274 -15.71 14.75 4.16
N LEU A 275 -14.80 15.66 3.77
CA LEU A 275 -13.77 16.21 4.66
C LEU A 275 -14.32 16.97 5.86
N ILE A 276 -15.48 17.61 5.68
CA ILE A 276 -16.13 18.39 6.72
C ILE A 276 -16.69 17.47 7.81
N ASN A 277 -17.30 16.38 7.38
CA ASN A 277 -17.98 15.44 8.26
C ASN A 277 -17.07 14.36 8.82
N TYR A 278 -16.07 13.95 8.03
CA TYR A 278 -15.21 12.80 8.33
C TYR A 278 -13.71 13.13 8.14
N PRO A 279 -13.14 14.02 8.98
CA PRO A 279 -11.73 14.45 8.82
C PRO A 279 -10.73 13.33 8.99
N HIS A 280 -11.08 12.25 9.69
CA HIS A 280 -10.24 11.05 9.89
C HIS A 280 -9.99 10.23 8.63
N LEU A 281 -10.77 10.43 7.55
CA LEU A 281 -10.57 9.75 6.26
C LEU A 281 -9.16 9.92 5.67
N LEU A 282 -8.45 10.98 6.06
CA LEU A 282 -7.08 11.24 5.63
C LEU A 282 -6.02 10.89 6.69
N GLY A 283 -6.43 10.27 7.81
CA GLY A 283 -5.53 9.94 8.93
C GLY A 283 -4.36 9.05 8.52
N ASP A 284 -4.62 8.05 7.67
CA ASP A 284 -3.63 7.05 7.25
C ASP A 284 -3.33 7.08 5.74
N VAL A 285 -3.62 8.22 5.09
CA VAL A 285 -3.37 8.38 3.66
C VAL A 285 -1.94 8.83 3.40
N ASN A 286 -1.19 8.08 2.61
CA ASN A 286 0.21 8.37 2.26
C ASN A 286 0.33 9.56 1.31
N ALA A 287 -0.60 9.68 0.34
CA ALA A 287 -0.60 10.76 -0.64
C ALA A 287 -1.99 11.37 -0.82
N THR A 288 -2.08 12.69 -0.89
CA THR A 288 -3.31 13.41 -1.21
C THR A 288 -3.11 14.20 -2.50
N ILE A 289 -3.94 13.95 -3.50
CA ILE A 289 -3.93 14.62 -4.79
C ILE A 289 -5.04 15.65 -4.82
N ILE A 290 -4.70 16.93 -4.93
CA ILE A 290 -5.67 18.03 -5.15
C ILE A 290 -5.76 18.27 -6.65
N VAL A 291 -6.91 17.92 -7.25
CA VAL A 291 -7.18 18.19 -8.67
C VAL A 291 -7.85 19.55 -8.81
N THR A 292 -7.28 20.41 -9.64
CA THR A 292 -7.72 21.81 -9.83
C THR A 292 -7.73 22.22 -11.30
N GLU A 293 -8.39 23.31 -11.61
CA GLU A 293 -8.30 24.05 -12.88
C GLU A 293 -7.70 25.44 -12.62
N LEU A 294 -7.07 26.05 -13.62
CA LEU A 294 -6.42 27.35 -13.48
C LEU A 294 -7.43 28.51 -13.50
N THR A 295 -8.32 28.56 -12.50
CA THR A 295 -9.34 29.57 -12.32
C THR A 295 -9.27 30.22 -10.93
N LEU A 296 -9.75 31.46 -10.78
CA LEU A 296 -9.80 32.18 -9.48
C LEU A 296 -10.57 31.39 -8.42
N ALA A 297 -11.69 30.80 -8.82
CA ALA A 297 -12.52 30.01 -7.90
C ALA A 297 -11.80 28.76 -7.41
N SER A 298 -11.09 28.07 -8.31
CA SER A 298 -10.29 26.90 -7.96
C SER A 298 -9.05 27.25 -7.13
N ALA A 299 -8.39 28.40 -7.39
CA ALA A 299 -7.28 28.90 -6.58
C ALA A 299 -7.70 29.11 -5.12
N ARG A 300 -8.84 29.81 -4.91
CA ARG A 300 -9.42 30.02 -3.58
C ARG A 300 -9.71 28.71 -2.85
N ASP A 301 -10.34 27.75 -3.53
CA ASP A 301 -10.71 26.48 -2.91
C ASP A 301 -9.46 25.61 -2.69
N CYS A 302 -8.44 25.69 -3.55
CA CYS A 302 -7.13 25.03 -3.37
C CYS A 302 -6.41 25.55 -2.11
N ILE A 303 -6.37 26.87 -1.88
CA ILE A 303 -5.80 27.48 -0.66
C ILE A 303 -6.48 26.91 0.58
N ARG A 304 -7.83 26.82 0.58
CA ARG A 304 -8.60 26.29 1.71
C ARG A 304 -8.29 24.81 1.97
N LEU A 305 -8.21 23.99 0.92
CA LEU A 305 -7.85 22.57 1.03
C LEU A 305 -6.41 22.39 1.52
N LEU A 306 -5.45 23.14 1.00
CA LEU A 306 -4.06 23.10 1.45
C LEU A 306 -3.93 23.46 2.93
N SER A 307 -4.60 24.52 3.37
CA SER A 307 -4.62 24.94 4.77
C SER A 307 -5.25 23.88 5.67
N TRP A 308 -6.35 23.27 5.23
CA TRP A 308 -7.03 22.22 5.98
C TRP A 308 -6.16 20.95 6.09
N LEU A 309 -5.55 20.51 4.99
CA LEU A 309 -4.65 19.33 4.96
C LEU A 309 -3.43 19.51 5.87
N LYS A 310 -2.87 20.70 5.92
CA LYS A 310 -1.75 21.01 6.81
C LYS A 310 -2.09 20.76 8.29
N SER A 311 -3.35 20.96 8.67
CA SER A 311 -3.80 20.80 10.07
C SER A 311 -4.30 19.40 10.39
N HIS A 312 -4.83 18.64 9.40
CA HIS A 312 -5.55 17.38 9.64
C HIS A 312 -4.89 16.16 9.03
N ALA A 313 -3.99 16.35 8.06
CA ALA A 313 -3.31 15.27 7.36
C ALA A 313 -1.83 15.61 7.10
N ALA A 314 -1.14 16.10 8.13
CA ALA A 314 0.25 16.58 8.03
C ALA A 314 1.25 15.50 7.56
N GLN A 315 0.95 14.22 7.78
CA GLN A 315 1.74 13.06 7.34
C GLN A 315 1.55 12.75 5.86
N SER A 316 0.41 13.16 5.26
CA SER A 316 0.13 12.88 3.84
C SER A 316 0.94 13.77 2.92
N LYS A 317 1.59 13.19 1.93
CA LYS A 317 2.29 13.94 0.88
C LYS A 317 1.30 14.53 -0.10
N VAL A 318 1.18 15.86 -0.13
CA VAL A 318 0.20 16.54 -0.97
C VAL A 318 0.77 16.80 -2.36
N TYR A 319 0.00 16.51 -3.41
CA TYR A 319 0.30 16.86 -4.80
C TYR A 319 -0.80 17.73 -5.38
N VAL A 320 -0.42 18.82 -6.06
CA VAL A 320 -1.36 19.70 -6.77
C VAL A 320 -1.31 19.40 -8.25
N VAL A 321 -2.44 18.97 -8.82
CA VAL A 321 -2.60 18.60 -10.22
C VAL A 321 -3.51 19.60 -10.91
N ALA A 322 -2.98 20.45 -11.79
CA ALA A 322 -3.78 21.28 -12.67
C ALA A 322 -4.26 20.44 -13.86
N ASN A 323 -5.57 20.22 -13.94
CA ASN A 323 -6.18 19.45 -15.01
C ASN A 323 -6.85 20.35 -16.06
N LYS A 324 -7.07 19.82 -17.26
CA LYS A 324 -7.69 20.51 -18.40
C LYS A 324 -6.96 21.80 -18.80
N VAL A 325 -5.65 21.83 -18.63
CA VAL A 325 -4.85 23.01 -18.93
C VAL A 325 -4.87 23.31 -20.42
N GLN A 326 -5.20 24.56 -20.76
CA GLN A 326 -5.25 25.06 -22.13
C GLN A 326 -4.33 26.26 -22.29
N THR A 327 -3.86 26.47 -23.50
CA THR A 327 -3.14 27.71 -23.86
C THR A 327 -4.19 28.77 -24.25
N SER A 328 -4.93 29.28 -23.30
CA SER A 328 -5.98 30.27 -23.57
C SER A 328 -5.89 31.47 -22.63
N ASN A 329 -6.33 32.64 -23.10
CA ASN A 329 -6.38 33.86 -22.30
C ASN A 329 -7.55 33.83 -21.27
N LEU A 330 -8.28 32.73 -21.16
CA LEU A 330 -9.41 32.56 -20.24
C LEU A 330 -8.97 31.91 -18.90
N GLU A 331 -7.77 31.37 -18.85
CA GLU A 331 -7.17 30.79 -17.64
C GLU A 331 -6.26 31.80 -16.94
N ILE A 332 -6.10 31.64 -15.62
CA ILE A 332 -5.06 32.35 -14.88
C ILE A 332 -3.71 31.75 -15.29
N GLY A 333 -2.71 32.61 -15.45
CA GLY A 333 -1.34 32.15 -15.72
C GLY A 333 -0.85 31.20 -14.62
N ARG A 334 -0.06 30.20 -15.01
CA ARG A 334 0.53 29.25 -14.06
C ARG A 334 1.23 29.94 -12.90
N GLN A 335 2.05 30.96 -13.19
CA GLN A 335 2.82 31.70 -12.18
C GLN A 335 1.92 32.43 -11.19
N ASP A 336 0.83 33.06 -11.69
CA ASP A 336 -0.12 33.78 -10.85
C ASP A 336 -0.90 32.82 -9.95
N PHE A 337 -1.29 31.65 -10.49
CA PHE A 337 -1.96 30.59 -9.73
C PHE A 337 -1.02 30.05 -8.62
N GLU A 338 0.21 29.66 -8.98
CA GLU A 338 1.22 29.16 -8.02
C GLU A 338 1.55 30.20 -6.93
N SER A 339 1.63 31.48 -7.30
CA SER A 339 1.83 32.58 -6.35
C SER A 339 0.65 32.74 -5.40
N SER A 340 -0.59 32.57 -5.91
CA SER A 340 -1.80 32.68 -5.12
C SER A 340 -1.96 31.56 -4.09
N ILE A 341 -1.58 30.32 -4.47
CA ILE A 341 -1.68 29.15 -3.57
C ILE A 341 -0.39 28.95 -2.74
N GLU A 342 0.63 29.78 -2.91
CA GLU A 342 1.95 29.73 -2.27
C GLU A 342 2.64 28.35 -2.44
N ARG A 343 2.37 27.68 -3.57
CA ARG A 343 2.89 26.35 -3.85
C ARG A 343 3.02 26.12 -5.35
N LYS A 344 4.02 25.29 -5.74
CA LYS A 344 4.16 24.85 -7.12
C LYS A 344 3.11 23.81 -7.49
N ILE A 345 2.69 23.82 -8.74
CA ILE A 345 1.87 22.78 -9.35
C ILE A 345 2.81 21.62 -9.71
N ASP A 346 2.51 20.44 -9.15
CA ASP A 346 3.36 19.25 -9.34
C ASP A 346 3.16 18.67 -10.76
N ILE A 347 1.91 18.58 -11.23
CA ILE A 347 1.57 18.01 -12.54
C ILE A 347 0.58 18.92 -13.28
N MET A 348 0.81 19.13 -14.57
CA MET A 348 -0.11 19.83 -15.46
C MET A 348 -0.62 18.87 -16.54
N VAL A 349 -1.91 18.50 -16.44
CA VAL A 349 -2.58 17.61 -17.40
C VAL A 349 -3.24 18.47 -18.47
N PRO A 350 -2.82 18.35 -19.76
CA PRO A 350 -3.40 19.14 -20.83
C PRO A 350 -4.86 18.75 -21.09
N TYR A 351 -5.65 19.70 -21.56
CA TYR A 351 -7.02 19.46 -21.96
C TYR A 351 -7.08 18.57 -23.20
N ASP A 352 -7.67 17.40 -23.06
CA ASP A 352 -7.85 16.42 -24.14
C ASP A 352 -9.32 15.96 -24.21
N PRO A 353 -10.20 16.78 -24.79
CA PRO A 353 -11.62 16.49 -24.84
C PRO A 353 -11.95 15.27 -25.72
N ARG A 354 -11.10 14.93 -26.70
CA ARG A 354 -11.32 13.77 -27.55
C ARG A 354 -11.12 12.47 -26.79
N THR A 355 -9.99 12.35 -26.11
CA THR A 355 -9.70 11.19 -25.27
C THR A 355 -10.70 11.07 -24.12
N ALA A 356 -11.07 12.19 -23.47
CA ALA A 356 -12.08 12.18 -22.42
C ALA A 356 -13.46 11.72 -22.91
N ALA A 357 -13.90 12.18 -24.09
CA ALA A 357 -15.17 11.76 -24.68
C ALA A 357 -15.14 10.26 -25.10
N GLN A 358 -14.02 9.78 -25.62
CA GLN A 358 -13.83 8.37 -25.94
C GLN A 358 -13.86 7.50 -24.68
N SER A 359 -13.12 7.87 -23.66
CA SER A 359 -13.11 7.22 -22.34
C SER A 359 -14.52 7.10 -21.78
N ALA A 360 -15.27 8.20 -21.71
CA ALA A 360 -16.64 8.22 -21.20
C ALA A 360 -17.59 7.35 -22.06
N LYS A 361 -17.42 7.33 -23.37
CA LYS A 361 -18.26 6.54 -24.27
C LYS A 361 -18.02 5.02 -24.16
N LEU A 362 -16.78 4.63 -23.86
CA LEU A 362 -16.36 3.23 -23.80
C LEU A 362 -16.40 2.66 -22.39
N GLY A 363 -16.65 3.47 -21.35
CA GLY A 363 -16.53 3.03 -19.96
C GLY A 363 -15.10 2.57 -19.64
N GLN A 364 -14.09 3.26 -20.14
CA GLN A 364 -12.68 2.93 -19.93
C GLN A 364 -11.97 4.05 -19.20
N ALA A 365 -10.99 3.73 -18.35
CA ALA A 365 -10.13 4.74 -17.77
C ALA A 365 -9.49 5.63 -18.86
N LEU A 366 -9.33 6.94 -18.59
CA LEU A 366 -8.79 7.87 -19.60
C LEU A 366 -7.43 7.43 -20.14
N VAL A 367 -6.58 6.88 -19.27
CA VAL A 367 -5.25 6.36 -19.62
C VAL A 367 -5.31 5.08 -20.46
N GLU A 368 -6.37 4.31 -20.34
CA GLU A 368 -6.62 3.13 -21.19
C GLU A 368 -7.12 3.53 -22.56
N ALA A 369 -8.13 4.40 -22.64
CA ALA A 369 -8.72 4.88 -23.90
C ALA A 369 -7.72 5.70 -24.73
N GLY A 370 -6.79 6.40 -24.07
CA GLY A 370 -5.80 7.27 -24.72
C GLY A 370 -4.36 6.97 -24.33
N LYS A 371 -3.89 5.72 -24.47
CA LYS A 371 -2.53 5.27 -24.03
C LYS A 371 -1.39 6.18 -24.48
N SER A 372 -1.46 6.76 -25.67
CA SER A 372 -0.42 7.64 -26.24
C SER A 372 -0.73 9.14 -26.10
N SER A 373 -1.79 9.50 -25.38
CA SER A 373 -2.16 10.92 -25.23
C SER A 373 -1.21 11.65 -24.29
N LYS A 374 -1.06 12.97 -24.49
CA LYS A 374 -0.27 13.81 -23.59
C LYS A 374 -0.87 13.86 -22.17
N ALA A 375 -2.19 13.76 -22.05
CA ALA A 375 -2.88 13.71 -20.78
C ALA A 375 -2.51 12.42 -20.03
N SER A 376 -2.57 11.27 -20.69
CA SER A 376 -2.18 9.97 -20.10
C SER A 376 -0.72 9.94 -19.66
N ALA A 377 0.21 10.52 -20.45
CA ALA A 377 1.60 10.62 -20.07
C ALA A 377 1.81 11.39 -18.74
N LYS A 378 1.01 12.44 -18.49
CA LYS A 378 1.05 13.21 -17.25
C LYS A 378 0.43 12.48 -16.05
N ILE A 379 -0.57 11.65 -16.28
CA ILE A 379 -1.14 10.81 -15.21
C ILE A 379 -0.18 9.66 -14.86
N ILE A 380 0.55 9.11 -15.83
CA ILE A 380 1.63 8.15 -15.58
C ILE A 380 2.75 8.78 -14.73
N GLU A 381 3.12 10.03 -15.01
CA GLU A 381 4.10 10.79 -14.19
C GLU A 381 3.58 10.96 -12.75
N LEU A 382 2.31 11.31 -12.57
CA LEU A 382 1.65 11.39 -11.26
C LEU A 382 1.70 10.05 -10.51
N THR A 383 1.42 8.94 -11.21
CA THR A 383 1.48 7.59 -10.63
C THR A 383 2.87 7.29 -10.07
N ASN A 384 3.93 7.68 -10.77
CA ASN A 384 5.31 7.51 -10.30
C ASN A 384 5.59 8.35 -9.05
N LEU A 385 5.06 9.58 -8.96
CA LEU A 385 5.19 10.43 -7.77
C LEU A 385 4.48 9.81 -6.56
N VAL A 386 3.30 9.22 -6.76
CA VAL A 386 2.54 8.52 -5.71
C VAL A 386 3.32 7.31 -5.21
N LEU A 387 3.85 6.48 -6.09
CA LEU A 387 4.67 5.32 -5.71
C LEU A 387 5.93 5.74 -4.94
N GLY A 388 6.58 6.82 -5.34
CA GLY A 388 7.75 7.39 -4.65
C GLY A 388 7.43 8.05 -3.30
N SER A 389 6.15 8.22 -2.93
CA SER A 389 5.78 8.83 -1.65
C SER A 389 6.05 7.92 -0.45
N VAL A 390 6.06 6.60 -0.66
CA VAL A 390 6.22 5.57 0.38
C VAL A 390 7.65 4.99 0.39
N SER A 391 8.35 5.03 -0.75
CA SER A 391 9.76 4.61 -0.82
C SER A 391 10.64 5.67 -0.16
N GLY A 392 10.63 5.70 1.17
CA GLY A 392 11.34 6.68 1.98
C GLY A 392 12.86 6.61 1.80
N GLY A 393 13.44 7.57 1.10
CA GLY A 393 14.71 8.16 1.51
C GLY A 393 16.03 7.54 1.04
N GLU A 394 16.10 6.52 0.18
CA GLU A 394 17.42 6.02 -0.30
C GLU A 394 17.71 6.20 -1.80
N ASP A 395 16.71 6.50 -2.63
CA ASP A 395 16.91 6.65 -4.09
C ASP A 395 16.83 8.09 -4.63
N ALA A 396 16.67 9.08 -3.78
CA ALA A 396 16.58 10.49 -4.23
C ALA A 396 17.92 11.10 -4.65
N ASP A 397 19.06 10.52 -4.24
CA ASP A 397 20.40 11.03 -4.59
C ASP A 397 21.06 10.32 -5.78
N GLN A 398 20.47 9.25 -6.33
CA GLN A 398 21.00 8.57 -7.53
C GLN A 398 20.31 8.95 -8.84
N ALA A 399 19.27 9.76 -8.80
CA ALA A 399 18.60 10.28 -10.01
C ALA A 399 19.29 11.52 -10.63
N GLY A 400 20.36 12.03 -10.00
CA GLY A 400 21.10 13.22 -10.44
C GLY A 400 22.08 13.01 -11.60
N ASP A 401 22.40 11.80 -12.02
CA ASP A 401 23.47 11.57 -13.00
C ASP A 401 23.15 10.53 -14.10
N LYS A 402 21.89 10.40 -14.48
CA LYS A 402 21.56 9.77 -15.76
C LYS A 402 21.50 10.88 -16.83
N LYS A 403 22.67 11.20 -17.41
CA LYS A 403 22.74 11.92 -18.68
C LYS A 403 21.70 11.35 -19.63
N SER A 404 20.78 12.21 -20.07
CA SER A 404 19.71 11.88 -20.98
C SER A 404 20.24 11.07 -22.17
N PHE A 405 19.52 10.03 -22.57
CA PHE A 405 19.81 9.24 -23.78
C PHE A 405 19.96 10.13 -25.03
N MET A 406 19.46 11.35 -25.02
CA MET A 406 19.59 12.37 -26.05
C MET A 406 21.00 12.98 -26.12
N ASP A 407 21.76 13.05 -25.02
CA ASP A 407 23.14 13.56 -25.03
C ASP A 407 24.11 12.58 -25.69
N LYS A 408 23.85 11.27 -25.60
CA LYS A 408 24.62 10.25 -26.32
C LYS A 408 24.40 10.27 -27.84
N PHE A 409 23.26 10.79 -28.31
CA PHE A 409 22.98 10.98 -29.74
C PHE A 409 23.65 12.24 -30.30
N GLY A 410 23.99 13.22 -29.46
CA GLY A 410 24.72 14.41 -29.85
C GLY A 410 26.20 14.13 -30.19
N GLU A 411 26.84 13.23 -29.44
CA GLU A 411 28.25 12.86 -29.68
C GLU A 411 28.42 11.96 -30.93
N PHE A 412 27.38 11.23 -31.36
CA PHE A 412 27.44 10.41 -32.57
C PHE A 412 27.36 11.22 -33.88
N LYS A 413 26.86 12.48 -33.82
CA LYS A 413 26.81 13.37 -34.99
C LYS A 413 28.18 14.01 -35.32
N SER A 414 29.14 14.00 -34.42
CA SER A 414 30.50 14.54 -34.64
C SER A 414 31.43 13.61 -35.41
N PHE A 415 31.01 12.32 -35.61
CA PHE A 415 31.79 11.32 -36.35
C PHE A 415 31.36 11.12 -37.81
N LEU A 416 30.39 11.88 -38.31
CA LEU A 416 30.00 11.82 -39.73
C LEU A 416 30.79 12.91 -40.49
N PRO A 417 31.56 12.58 -41.56
CA PRO A 417 32.29 13.55 -42.33
C PRO A 417 31.34 14.52 -43.02
N SER A 418 31.63 15.84 -42.87
CA SER A 418 30.87 16.94 -43.44
C SER A 418 30.85 16.86 -44.97
N LYS A 419 29.64 16.88 -45.57
CA LYS A 419 29.40 16.97 -47.00
C LYS A 419 29.73 18.38 -47.55
N LYS A 420 30.99 18.85 -47.42
CA LYS A 420 31.50 20.09 -48.03
C LYS A 420 32.81 19.84 -48.72
N ALA A 421 32.88 18.95 -49.68
CA ALA A 421 34.03 18.81 -50.58
C ALA A 421 33.60 18.09 -51.87
N LYS A 422 32.57 18.59 -52.57
CA LYS A 422 32.19 18.14 -53.94
C LYS A 422 31.47 19.22 -54.76
N GLU A 423 31.93 20.47 -54.67
CA GLU A 423 31.44 21.55 -55.57
C GLU A 423 32.55 22.36 -56.26
N ASP A 424 33.82 22.04 -56.03
CA ASP A 424 34.94 22.76 -56.68
C ASP A 424 35.70 21.97 -57.76
N ALA A 425 35.09 20.88 -58.29
CA ALA A 425 35.73 20.09 -59.38
C ALA A 425 34.89 20.03 -60.67
N ALA A 426 34.08 21.03 -60.93
CA ALA A 426 33.31 21.15 -62.18
C ALA A 426 33.35 22.57 -62.77
N LYS A 427 34.53 23.21 -62.79
CA LYS A 427 34.81 24.37 -63.60
C LYS A 427 36.32 24.44 -63.83
N VAL A 428 36.85 23.71 -64.80
CA VAL A 428 37.87 24.02 -65.76
C VAL A 428 37.66 23.12 -66.99
#